data_141ee4e448103b0735ea72f3350de683
#
_entry.id   141ee4e448103b0735ea72f3350de683
#
_cell.length_a   1.000
_cell.length_b   1.000
_cell.length_c   1.000
_cell.angle_alpha   90.00
_cell.angle_beta   90.00
_cell.angle_gamma   90.00
#
_symmetry.space_group_name_H-M   'P 1'
#
loop_
_entity.id
_entity.type
_entity.pdbx_description
1 polymer ?
#
loop_
_entity_poly.entity_id
_entity_poly.type
_entity_poly.pdbx_seq_one_letter_code
_entity_poly.pdbx_strand_id
1 'polypeptide(L)'
;TETLQPAAPVEIIWEPKIFLPFHPNGMKFVSLDSEGKETDQWTVFSVGGGALAEENDGASSVNTPDVYEMNSMTEILQWCERTGKSYWEYVKECEESDIWDYLQEVWKTMQAAVKRGLDSEGVLPGPLNLRRKASTYYIRASGYKASLQSRGLVFAYALAVSEENASGGVIVTAPTCGSCGIVPAVLYHLQKSREFSDTRILRALATAGLIGNIVKTNASISGAEAGCQAEVGVA
;
A
#
# COMPACT_ATOMS: atom_id res chain seq x y z
N THR A 1 -7.02 4.44 15.85
CA THR A 1 -6.87 2.97 15.92
C THR A 1 -7.56 2.48 17.17
N GLU A 2 -8.75 1.90 17.02
CA GLU A 2 -9.33 1.09 18.08
C GLU A 2 -8.41 -0.12 18.25
N THR A 3 -7.69 -0.17 19.35
CA THR A 3 -6.98 -1.38 19.74
C THR A 3 -8.06 -2.37 20.17
N LEU A 4 -8.38 -3.32 19.31
CA LEU A 4 -9.25 -4.43 19.65
C LEU A 4 -8.60 -5.18 20.81
N GLN A 5 -9.17 -5.04 22.01
CA GLN A 5 -8.78 -5.88 23.12
C GLN A 5 -9.58 -7.19 23.00
N PRO A 6 -8.90 -8.33 22.85
CA PRO A 6 -9.60 -9.59 22.80
C PRO A 6 -10.36 -9.84 24.10
N ALA A 7 -11.59 -10.37 23.98
CA ALA A 7 -12.46 -10.69 25.12
C ALA A 7 -11.93 -11.86 25.98
N ALA A 8 -10.92 -12.58 25.49
CA ALA A 8 -10.27 -13.70 26.15
C ALA A 8 -8.75 -13.57 26.05
N PRO A 9 -7.98 -14.22 26.93
CA PRO A 9 -6.52 -14.30 26.78
C PRO A 9 -6.13 -14.90 25.43
N VAL A 10 -5.14 -14.31 24.75
CA VAL A 10 -4.61 -14.81 23.47
C VAL A 10 -3.16 -15.22 23.68
N GLU A 11 -2.85 -16.46 23.32
CA GLU A 11 -1.49 -16.99 23.25
C GLU A 11 -1.07 -17.10 21.78
N ILE A 12 0.11 -16.60 21.45
CA ILE A 12 0.67 -16.67 20.09
C ILE A 12 1.75 -17.75 20.08
N ILE A 13 1.53 -18.79 19.25
CA ILE A 13 2.49 -19.87 19.04
C ILE A 13 3.14 -19.67 17.67
N TRP A 14 4.44 -19.46 17.66
CA TRP A 14 5.22 -19.29 16.43
C TRP A 14 5.76 -20.62 15.93
N GLU A 15 5.36 -21.00 14.71
CA GLU A 15 5.80 -22.21 14.02
C GLU A 15 6.57 -21.88 12.72
N PRO A 16 7.74 -21.22 12.82
CA PRO A 16 8.44 -20.64 11.67
C PRO A 16 9.00 -21.68 10.68
N LYS A 17 8.94 -22.96 11.00
CA LYS A 17 9.41 -24.05 10.16
C LYS A 17 8.27 -24.84 9.51
N ILE A 18 7.03 -24.53 9.85
CA ILE A 18 5.84 -25.19 9.28
C ILE A 18 5.29 -24.31 8.20
N PHE A 19 5.19 -24.84 6.98
CA PHE A 19 4.55 -24.21 5.85
C PHE A 19 3.24 -24.92 5.57
N LEU A 20 2.15 -24.18 5.59
CA LEU A 20 0.86 -24.70 5.17
C LEU A 20 0.83 -24.84 3.65
N PRO A 21 0.19 -25.90 3.08
CA PRO A 21 0.28 -26.19 1.64
C PRO A 21 -0.26 -25.10 0.74
N PHE A 22 -1.28 -24.36 1.19
CA PHE A 22 -1.95 -23.34 0.37
C PHE A 22 -1.11 -22.08 0.18
N HIS A 23 -0.51 -21.56 1.26
CA HIS A 23 0.32 -20.35 1.22
C HIS A 23 1.25 -20.27 2.44
N PRO A 24 2.50 -19.78 2.30
CA PRO A 24 3.46 -19.72 3.42
C PRO A 24 3.05 -18.79 4.56
N ASN A 25 2.28 -17.74 4.32
CA ASN A 25 1.81 -16.82 5.35
C ASN A 25 0.47 -17.27 5.94
N GLY A 26 0.43 -18.46 6.53
CA GLY A 26 -0.76 -18.99 7.18
C GLY A 26 -0.87 -18.60 8.64
N MET A 27 -2.10 -18.37 9.08
CA MET A 27 -2.47 -18.16 10.48
C MET A 27 -3.60 -19.12 10.85
N LYS A 28 -3.40 -19.88 11.92
CA LYS A 28 -4.44 -20.76 12.46
C LYS A 28 -4.92 -20.18 13.79
N PHE A 29 -6.20 -19.86 13.87
CA PHE A 29 -6.86 -19.47 15.10
C PHE A 29 -7.59 -20.66 15.69
N VAL A 30 -7.44 -20.87 16.98
CA VAL A 30 -8.11 -21.96 17.71
C VAL A 30 -8.79 -21.36 18.94
N SER A 31 -10.08 -21.60 19.10
CA SER A 31 -10.78 -21.27 20.32
C SER A 31 -10.83 -22.45 21.26
N LEU A 32 -10.57 -22.19 22.54
CA LEU A 32 -10.56 -23.19 23.59
C LEU A 32 -11.69 -22.90 24.59
N ASP A 33 -12.32 -23.94 25.13
CA ASP A 33 -13.23 -23.82 26.24
C ASP A 33 -12.48 -23.66 27.60
N SER A 34 -13.24 -23.59 28.69
CA SER A 34 -12.67 -23.46 30.05
C SER A 34 -11.84 -24.66 30.50
N GLU A 35 -11.97 -25.81 29.83
CA GLU A 35 -11.23 -27.04 30.11
C GLU A 35 -10.00 -27.17 29.16
N GLY A 36 -9.78 -26.22 28.28
CA GLY A 36 -8.69 -26.20 27.29
C GLY A 36 -8.93 -27.08 26.07
N LYS A 37 -10.16 -27.50 25.82
CA LYS A 37 -10.55 -28.26 24.64
C LYS A 37 -10.88 -27.34 23.48
N GLU A 38 -10.41 -27.72 22.30
CA GLU A 38 -10.74 -27.00 21.05
C GLU A 38 -12.23 -27.02 20.76
N THR A 39 -12.83 -25.85 20.58
CA THR A 39 -14.25 -25.65 20.26
C THR A 39 -14.46 -25.21 18.83
N ASP A 40 -13.52 -24.46 18.28
CA ASP A 40 -13.57 -23.99 16.90
C ASP A 40 -12.18 -23.69 16.37
N GLN A 41 -12.00 -23.72 15.04
CA GLN A 41 -10.75 -23.36 14.41
C GLN A 41 -10.99 -22.62 13.09
N TRP A 42 -10.11 -21.68 12.79
CA TRP A 42 -10.11 -20.94 11.54
C TRP A 42 -8.70 -20.83 11.00
N THR A 43 -8.50 -21.24 9.74
CA THR A 43 -7.23 -21.14 9.05
C THR A 43 -7.36 -20.13 7.93
N VAL A 44 -6.51 -19.11 7.95
CA VAL A 44 -6.53 -18.00 7.01
C VAL A 44 -5.11 -17.65 6.57
N PHE A 45 -4.97 -17.19 5.35
CA PHE A 45 -3.70 -16.85 4.72
C PHE A 45 -3.65 -15.38 4.35
N SER A 46 -2.57 -14.69 4.71
CA SER A 46 -2.31 -13.34 4.22
C SER A 46 -1.63 -13.43 2.85
N VAL A 47 -2.39 -13.09 1.81
CA VAL A 47 -1.94 -13.22 0.41
C VAL A 47 -1.39 -11.93 -0.19
N GLY A 48 -1.23 -10.89 0.63
CA GLY A 48 -0.65 -9.60 0.26
C GLY A 48 -1.68 -8.47 0.15
N GLY A 49 -1.21 -7.23 0.22
CA GLY A 49 -2.06 -6.04 0.10
C GLY A 49 -3.19 -5.92 1.15
N GLY A 50 -3.11 -6.67 2.26
CA GLY A 50 -4.18 -6.77 3.25
C GLY A 50 -5.26 -7.80 2.93
N ALA A 51 -5.18 -8.49 1.79
CA ALA A 51 -6.12 -9.53 1.43
C ALA A 51 -5.89 -10.81 2.24
N LEU A 52 -7.00 -11.45 2.61
CA LEU A 52 -7.04 -12.74 3.28
C LEU A 52 -7.70 -13.77 2.37
N ALA A 53 -7.21 -15.00 2.41
CA ALA A 53 -7.78 -16.14 1.69
C ALA A 53 -7.94 -17.32 2.64
N GLU A 54 -8.94 -18.16 2.39
CA GLU A 54 -9.16 -19.43 3.09
C GLU A 54 -8.88 -20.61 2.14
N GLU A 55 -8.44 -21.74 2.68
CA GLU A 55 -8.09 -22.93 1.89
C GLU A 55 -9.29 -23.49 1.10
N ASN A 56 -10.49 -23.33 1.64
CA ASN A 56 -11.73 -23.82 1.05
C ASN A 56 -12.45 -22.80 0.15
N ASP A 57 -12.11 -21.55 0.24
CA ASP A 57 -12.51 -20.54 -0.71
C ASP A 57 -11.64 -20.73 -1.96
N GLY A 58 -12.03 -21.63 -2.85
CA GLY A 58 -11.35 -21.80 -4.12
C GLY A 58 -11.10 -20.43 -4.73
N ALA A 59 -9.85 -19.92 -4.58
CA ALA A 59 -9.43 -18.56 -4.89
C ALA A 59 -10.62 -17.60 -4.78
N SER A 60 -11.00 -17.20 -3.57
CA SER A 60 -11.95 -16.09 -3.44
C SER A 60 -11.22 -14.81 -3.84
N SER A 61 -10.87 -14.76 -5.10
CA SER A 61 -10.96 -13.54 -5.87
C SER A 61 -12.38 -13.03 -5.57
N VAL A 62 -12.51 -11.98 -4.80
CA VAL A 62 -13.63 -11.07 -5.01
C VAL A 62 -13.75 -11.05 -6.53
N ASN A 63 -14.89 -11.52 -7.05
CA ASN A 63 -15.10 -11.72 -8.47
C ASN A 63 -15.23 -10.33 -9.11
N THR A 64 -14.13 -9.56 -9.05
CA THR A 64 -13.98 -8.28 -9.71
C THR A 64 -13.74 -8.61 -11.17
N PRO A 65 -14.62 -8.17 -12.06
CA PRO A 65 -14.43 -8.40 -13.49
C PRO A 65 -13.06 -7.86 -13.90
N ASP A 66 -12.38 -8.57 -14.79
CA ASP A 66 -11.16 -8.08 -15.42
C ASP A 66 -11.51 -6.84 -16.25
N VAL A 67 -11.20 -5.67 -15.70
CA VAL A 67 -11.48 -4.38 -16.32
C VAL A 67 -10.45 -4.05 -17.40
N TYR A 68 -9.21 -4.53 -17.25
CA TYR A 68 -8.11 -4.25 -18.16
C TYR A 68 -7.78 -5.46 -19.03
N GLU A 69 -7.95 -5.33 -20.34
CA GLU A 69 -7.62 -6.37 -21.31
C GLU A 69 -6.09 -6.54 -21.50
N MET A 70 -5.33 -5.43 -21.36
CA MET A 70 -3.87 -5.41 -21.57
C MET A 70 -3.13 -5.64 -20.28
N ASN A 71 -2.29 -6.66 -20.23
CA ASN A 71 -1.56 -7.10 -19.06
C ASN A 71 -0.05 -6.80 -19.09
N SER A 72 0.43 -6.12 -20.13
CA SER A 72 1.84 -5.73 -20.26
C SER A 72 2.01 -4.27 -20.65
N MET A 73 3.12 -3.67 -20.21
CA MET A 73 3.47 -2.30 -20.61
C MET A 73 3.65 -2.17 -22.12
N THR A 74 4.13 -3.21 -22.79
CA THR A 74 4.34 -3.20 -24.26
C THR A 74 3.02 -3.04 -25.01
N GLU A 75 1.98 -3.76 -24.60
CA GLU A 75 0.65 -3.67 -25.22
C GLU A 75 0.03 -2.28 -25.00
N ILE A 76 0.12 -1.76 -23.78
CA ILE A 76 -0.40 -0.43 -23.44
C ILE A 76 0.36 0.67 -24.20
N LEU A 77 1.69 0.56 -24.32
CA LEU A 77 2.50 1.49 -25.13
C LEU A 77 2.06 1.49 -26.59
N GLN A 78 1.89 0.31 -27.21
CA GLN A 78 1.42 0.18 -28.58
C GLN A 78 0.01 0.78 -28.76
N TRP A 79 -0.86 0.61 -27.75
CA TRP A 79 -2.17 1.22 -27.75
C TRP A 79 -2.07 2.77 -27.70
N CYS A 80 -1.21 3.30 -26.81
CA CYS A 80 -0.96 4.74 -26.72
C CYS A 80 -0.43 5.33 -28.06
N GLU A 81 0.53 4.64 -28.67
CA GLU A 81 1.11 5.06 -29.95
C GLU A 81 0.07 5.05 -31.09
N ARG A 82 -0.76 4.01 -31.16
CA ARG A 82 -1.79 3.87 -32.18
C ARG A 82 -2.92 4.88 -32.03
N THR A 83 -3.30 5.21 -30.78
CA THR A 83 -4.46 6.08 -30.50
C THR A 83 -4.10 7.53 -30.27
N GLY A 84 -2.82 7.82 -30.01
CA GLY A 84 -2.36 9.15 -29.61
C GLY A 84 -2.77 9.53 -28.18
N LYS A 85 -3.25 8.57 -27.39
CA LYS A 85 -3.72 8.77 -26.02
C LYS A 85 -2.64 8.41 -25.00
N SER A 86 -2.79 8.94 -23.77
CA SER A 86 -1.92 8.70 -22.64
C SER A 86 -2.44 7.57 -21.75
N TYR A 87 -1.62 7.09 -20.81
CA TYR A 87 -1.95 6.00 -19.89
C TYR A 87 -3.22 6.24 -19.05
N TRP A 88 -3.40 7.46 -18.52
CA TRP A 88 -4.60 7.79 -17.75
C TRP A 88 -5.87 7.82 -18.62
N GLU A 89 -5.73 8.04 -19.94
CA GLU A 89 -6.86 7.95 -20.87
C GLU A 89 -7.23 6.51 -21.18
N TYR A 90 -6.25 5.59 -21.17
CA TYR A 90 -6.53 4.16 -21.18
C TYR A 90 -7.33 3.73 -19.96
N VAL A 91 -6.91 4.15 -18.75
CA VAL A 91 -7.69 3.91 -17.53
C VAL A 91 -9.11 4.43 -17.66
N LYS A 92 -9.27 5.66 -18.17
CA LYS A 92 -10.59 6.27 -18.39
C LYS A 92 -11.49 5.50 -19.37
N GLU A 93 -10.91 4.75 -20.31
CA GLU A 93 -11.69 3.94 -21.26
C GLU A 93 -12.08 2.58 -20.68
N CYS A 94 -11.27 2.05 -19.77
CA CYS A 94 -11.53 0.76 -19.15
C CYS A 94 -12.44 0.85 -17.93
N GLU A 95 -12.30 1.90 -17.13
CA GLU A 95 -12.99 2.07 -15.86
C GLU A 95 -14.29 2.86 -15.98
N GLU A 96 -15.21 2.65 -15.06
CA GLU A 96 -16.42 3.45 -14.92
C GLU A 96 -16.10 4.85 -14.36
N SER A 97 -17.08 5.76 -14.43
CA SER A 97 -16.86 7.17 -14.06
C SER A 97 -16.56 7.41 -12.59
N ASP A 98 -16.97 6.51 -11.70
CA ASP A 98 -16.77 6.55 -10.26
C ASP A 98 -15.32 6.34 -9.83
N ILE A 99 -14.47 5.80 -10.72
CA ILE A 99 -13.03 5.69 -10.48
C ILE A 99 -12.40 7.04 -10.07
N TRP A 100 -12.90 8.15 -10.63
CA TRP A 100 -12.38 9.49 -10.33
C TRP A 100 -12.71 9.94 -8.91
N ASP A 101 -13.90 9.60 -8.41
CA ASP A 101 -14.30 9.89 -7.03
C ASP A 101 -13.48 9.03 -6.06
N TYR A 102 -13.26 7.75 -6.40
CA TYR A 102 -12.36 6.88 -5.65
C TYR A 102 -10.92 7.40 -5.61
N LEU A 103 -10.35 7.79 -6.74
CA LEU A 103 -9.00 8.36 -6.79
C LEU A 103 -8.90 9.70 -6.01
N GLN A 104 -9.99 10.47 -5.96
CA GLN A 104 -10.05 11.68 -5.14
C GLN A 104 -9.98 11.35 -3.65
N GLU A 105 -10.66 10.29 -3.21
CA GLU A 105 -10.60 9.80 -1.83
C GLU A 105 -9.21 9.25 -1.50
N VAL A 106 -8.64 8.45 -2.40
CA VAL A 106 -7.26 7.95 -2.31
C VAL A 106 -6.29 9.12 -2.12
N TRP A 107 -6.41 10.17 -2.93
CA TRP A 107 -5.54 11.34 -2.81
C TRP A 107 -5.69 12.07 -1.48
N LYS A 108 -6.92 12.28 -1.03
CA LYS A 108 -7.19 12.89 0.31
C LYS A 108 -6.56 12.06 1.43
N THR A 109 -6.67 10.75 1.36
CA THR A 109 -6.08 9.82 2.34
C THR A 109 -4.56 9.90 2.33
N MET A 110 -3.93 9.92 1.15
CA MET A 110 -2.48 10.10 1.00
C MET A 110 -2.00 11.42 1.60
N GLN A 111 -2.68 12.53 1.32
CA GLN A 111 -2.35 13.84 1.88
C GLN A 111 -2.48 13.85 3.42
N ALA A 112 -3.53 13.22 3.94
CA ALA A 112 -3.76 13.13 5.37
C ALA A 112 -2.66 12.30 6.05
N ALA A 113 -2.23 11.19 5.45
CA ALA A 113 -1.13 10.36 5.96
C ALA A 113 0.19 11.14 6.02
N VAL A 114 0.54 11.90 4.97
CA VAL A 114 1.73 12.77 4.98
C VAL A 114 1.66 13.78 6.11
N LYS A 115 0.53 14.48 6.26
CA LYS A 115 0.36 15.50 7.31
C LYS A 115 0.49 14.90 8.71
N ARG A 116 -0.26 13.82 9.00
CA ARG A 116 -0.19 13.17 10.32
C ARG A 116 1.22 12.70 10.65
N GLY A 117 1.91 12.06 9.68
CA GLY A 117 3.26 11.57 9.91
C GLY A 117 4.29 12.68 10.14
N LEU A 118 4.12 13.85 9.52
CA LEU A 118 4.98 15.02 9.77
C LEU A 118 4.72 15.65 11.16
N ASP A 119 3.48 15.59 11.64
CA ASP A 119 3.08 16.15 12.93
C ASP A 119 3.33 15.17 14.09
N SER A 120 3.65 13.91 13.80
CA SER A 120 3.84 12.86 14.80
C SER A 120 5.30 12.74 15.21
N GLU A 121 5.54 12.65 16.51
CA GLU A 121 6.86 12.45 17.12
C GLU A 121 6.88 11.20 18.00
N GLY A 122 8.04 10.88 18.59
CA GLY A 122 8.21 9.78 19.54
C GLY A 122 8.85 8.55 18.94
N VAL A 123 8.43 7.38 19.40
CA VAL A 123 9.00 6.07 19.08
C VAL A 123 7.96 5.23 18.35
N LEU A 124 8.38 4.55 17.29
CA LEU A 124 7.56 3.60 16.56
C LEU A 124 7.30 2.36 17.42
N PRO A 125 6.12 1.73 17.30
CA PRO A 125 5.85 0.47 17.99
C PRO A 125 6.79 -0.64 17.51
N GLY A 126 7.05 -1.60 18.41
CA GLY A 126 7.89 -2.75 18.12
C GLY A 126 9.18 -2.80 18.97
N PRO A 127 9.91 -3.91 18.91
CA PRO A 127 11.05 -4.19 19.82
C PRO A 127 12.30 -3.33 19.51
N LEU A 128 12.38 -2.72 18.34
CA LEU A 128 13.56 -1.96 17.90
C LEU A 128 13.66 -0.55 18.48
N ASN A 129 12.60 -0.04 19.11
CA ASN A 129 12.54 1.32 19.67
C ASN A 129 12.99 2.42 18.68
N LEU A 130 12.59 2.30 17.43
CA LEU A 130 12.96 3.25 16.38
C LEU A 130 12.27 4.60 16.60
N ARG A 131 13.05 5.67 16.63
CA ARG A 131 12.49 7.03 16.70
C ARG A 131 11.90 7.44 15.35
N ARG A 132 10.77 8.15 15.40
CA ARG A 132 10.22 8.86 14.25
C ARG A 132 11.21 9.95 13.80
N LYS A 133 11.37 10.12 12.52
CA LYS A 133 12.37 11.00 11.88
C LYS A 133 11.76 11.97 10.90
N ALA A 134 10.53 11.72 10.43
CA ALA A 134 9.88 12.50 9.38
C ALA A 134 9.86 14.00 9.68
N SER A 135 9.37 14.38 10.87
CA SER A 135 9.32 15.78 11.32
C SER A 135 10.71 16.45 11.32
N THR A 136 11.72 15.77 11.90
CA THR A 136 13.10 16.27 11.94
C THR A 136 13.69 16.44 10.54
N TYR A 137 13.46 15.48 9.63
CA TYR A 137 13.92 15.59 8.24
C TYR A 137 13.23 16.72 7.48
N TYR A 138 11.93 16.91 7.71
CA TYR A 138 11.17 18.01 7.13
C TYR A 138 11.70 19.38 7.54
N ILE A 139 11.92 19.59 8.84
CA ILE A 139 12.46 20.84 9.39
C ILE A 139 13.86 21.12 8.80
N ARG A 140 14.74 20.12 8.77
CA ARG A 140 16.07 20.28 8.19
C ARG A 140 16.02 20.57 6.69
N ALA A 141 15.20 19.83 5.96
CA ALA A 141 15.06 20.00 4.51
C ALA A 141 14.53 21.38 4.14
N SER A 142 13.62 21.93 4.94
CA SER A 142 13.07 23.28 4.75
C SER A 142 14.15 24.38 4.83
N GLY A 143 15.25 24.12 5.54
CA GLY A 143 16.41 25.03 5.65
C GLY A 143 17.48 24.79 4.57
N TYR A 144 17.35 23.80 3.70
CA TYR A 144 18.36 23.52 2.67
C TYR A 144 18.28 24.50 1.50
N LYS A 145 19.42 24.64 0.79
CA LYS A 145 19.44 25.32 -0.52
C LYS A 145 18.50 24.59 -1.51
N ALA A 146 17.92 25.35 -2.43
CA ALA A 146 16.91 24.84 -3.37
C ALA A 146 17.26 23.52 -4.07
N SER A 147 18.54 23.32 -4.41
CA SER A 147 19.02 22.10 -5.09
C SER A 147 18.91 20.83 -4.23
N LEU A 148 18.99 20.94 -2.90
CA LEU A 148 18.89 19.83 -1.96
C LEU A 148 17.53 19.77 -1.27
N GLN A 149 16.84 20.89 -1.17
CA GLN A 149 15.56 21.02 -0.48
C GLN A 149 14.51 20.07 -1.05
N SER A 150 14.36 20.04 -2.37
CA SER A 150 13.40 19.16 -3.07
C SER A 150 13.59 17.70 -2.68
N ARG A 151 14.81 17.19 -2.73
CA ARG A 151 15.11 15.80 -2.33
C ARG A 151 14.81 15.56 -0.86
N GLY A 152 15.25 16.47 0.01
CA GLY A 152 15.02 16.37 1.46
C GLY A 152 13.54 16.35 1.81
N LEU A 153 12.72 17.16 1.15
CA LEU A 153 11.27 17.19 1.36
C LEU A 153 10.58 15.89 0.89
N VAL A 154 10.94 15.36 -0.29
CA VAL A 154 10.41 14.07 -0.75
C VAL A 154 10.75 12.96 0.24
N PHE A 155 11.98 12.92 0.75
CA PHE A 155 12.37 11.96 1.79
C PHE A 155 11.55 12.11 3.07
N ALA A 156 11.33 13.34 3.54
CA ALA A 156 10.52 13.59 4.74
C ALA A 156 9.08 13.12 4.56
N TYR A 157 8.48 13.38 3.40
CA TYR A 157 7.11 12.92 3.09
C TYR A 157 7.02 11.41 3.02
N ALA A 158 7.99 10.74 2.38
CA ALA A 158 8.03 9.29 2.31
C ALA A 158 8.18 8.65 3.71
N LEU A 159 9.06 9.20 4.54
CA LEU A 159 9.21 8.77 5.93
C LEU A 159 7.91 8.97 6.71
N ALA A 160 7.23 10.11 6.53
CA ALA A 160 5.98 10.40 7.24
C ALA A 160 4.93 9.31 7.01
N VAL A 161 4.70 8.91 5.75
CA VAL A 161 3.74 7.85 5.42
C VAL A 161 4.22 6.48 5.92
N SER A 162 5.51 6.18 5.79
CA SER A 162 6.08 4.91 6.27
C SER A 162 5.98 4.77 7.78
N GLU A 163 6.18 5.86 8.53
CA GLU A 163 6.03 5.89 9.99
C GLU A 163 4.56 5.77 10.41
N GLU A 164 3.63 6.35 9.65
CA GLU A 164 2.19 6.12 9.83
C GLU A 164 1.82 4.65 9.61
N ASN A 165 2.32 4.03 8.54
CA ASN A 165 2.14 2.59 8.29
C ASN A 165 2.66 1.75 9.47
N ALA A 166 3.88 2.02 9.94
CA ALA A 166 4.49 1.30 11.06
C ALA A 166 3.75 1.49 12.39
N SER A 167 2.95 2.54 12.51
CA SER A 167 2.17 2.86 13.73
C SER A 167 0.71 2.44 13.64
N GLY A 168 0.30 1.73 12.59
CA GLY A 168 -1.08 1.32 12.37
C GLY A 168 -1.99 2.47 11.94
N GLY A 169 -1.44 3.58 11.45
CA GLY A 169 -2.20 4.67 10.86
C GLY A 169 -2.83 4.31 9.52
N VAL A 170 -3.85 5.06 9.13
CA VAL A 170 -4.52 4.85 7.84
C VAL A 170 -3.61 5.35 6.72
N ILE A 171 -3.21 4.44 5.84
CA ILE A 171 -2.40 4.71 4.63
C ILE A 171 -3.06 4.07 3.41
N VAL A 172 -2.62 4.48 2.23
CA VAL A 172 -3.00 3.81 0.98
C VAL A 172 -1.94 2.77 0.62
N THR A 173 -2.37 1.52 0.41
CA THR A 173 -1.49 0.48 -0.14
C THR A 173 -1.45 0.58 -1.67
N ALA A 174 -0.26 0.48 -2.28
CA ALA A 174 -0.16 0.69 -3.71
C ALA A 174 0.90 -0.21 -4.39
N PRO A 175 0.57 -1.46 -4.66
CA PRO A 175 -0.38 -2.41 -4.10
C PRO A 175 0.04 -3.02 -2.75
N THR A 176 1.23 -2.72 -2.21
CA THR A 176 1.71 -3.24 -0.93
C THR A 176 1.96 -2.13 0.11
N CYS A 177 1.97 -2.51 1.41
CA CYS A 177 2.21 -1.56 2.50
C CYS A 177 3.66 -1.04 2.55
N GLY A 178 4.63 -1.85 2.10
CA GLY A 178 6.06 -1.49 2.19
C GLY A 178 6.46 -0.32 1.30
N SER A 179 5.77 -0.12 0.18
CA SER A 179 5.99 0.98 -0.77
C SER A 179 5.05 2.16 -0.59
N CYS A 180 4.16 2.13 0.41
CA CYS A 180 3.08 3.10 0.62
C CYS A 180 3.52 4.57 0.69
N GLY A 181 4.78 4.84 1.01
CA GLY A 181 5.33 6.19 1.14
C GLY A 181 5.77 6.84 -0.18
N ILE A 182 5.99 6.07 -1.25
CA ILE A 182 6.65 6.55 -2.47
C ILE A 182 5.72 7.46 -3.29
N VAL A 183 4.59 6.94 -3.74
CA VAL A 183 3.64 7.68 -4.57
C VAL A 183 3.11 8.93 -3.86
N PRO A 184 2.66 8.86 -2.57
CA PRO A 184 2.19 10.04 -1.87
C PRO A 184 3.27 11.12 -1.74
N ALA A 185 4.52 10.75 -1.44
CA ALA A 185 5.61 11.70 -1.27
C ALA A 185 5.92 12.47 -2.56
N VAL A 186 6.00 11.76 -3.68
CA VAL A 186 6.27 12.36 -4.99
C VAL A 186 5.15 13.29 -5.41
N LEU A 187 3.90 12.82 -5.36
CA LEU A 187 2.74 13.61 -5.78
C LEU A 187 2.52 14.83 -4.86
N TYR A 188 2.66 14.64 -3.55
CA TYR A 188 2.54 15.73 -2.58
C TYR A 188 3.61 16.81 -2.81
N HIS A 189 4.85 16.39 -3.07
CA HIS A 189 5.93 17.31 -3.38
C HIS A 189 5.65 18.07 -4.69
N LEU A 190 5.24 17.38 -5.74
CA LEU A 190 4.94 18.00 -7.05
C LEU A 190 3.76 18.97 -6.95
N GLN A 191 2.71 18.62 -6.23
CA GLN A 191 1.58 19.51 -6.00
C GLN A 191 2.01 20.80 -5.29
N LYS A 192 2.86 20.68 -4.24
CA LYS A 192 3.34 21.84 -3.47
C LYS A 192 4.37 22.69 -4.21
N SER A 193 5.30 22.06 -4.91
CA SER A 193 6.43 22.76 -5.54
C SER A 193 6.13 23.26 -6.97
N ARG A 194 5.15 22.67 -7.66
CA ARG A 194 4.77 22.99 -9.03
C ARG A 194 3.33 23.48 -9.16
N GLU A 195 2.61 23.57 -8.04
CA GLU A 195 1.20 24.02 -8.00
C GLU A 195 0.29 23.22 -8.95
N PHE A 196 0.53 21.89 -9.06
CA PHE A 196 -0.28 21.04 -9.91
C PHE A 196 -1.71 20.98 -9.39
N SER A 197 -2.67 21.15 -10.31
CA SER A 197 -4.09 21.01 -10.00
C SER A 197 -4.44 19.58 -9.60
N ASP A 198 -5.51 19.41 -8.81
CA ASP A 198 -6.02 18.08 -8.42
C ASP A 198 -6.29 17.21 -9.64
N THR A 199 -6.81 17.75 -10.73
CA THR A 199 -7.01 16.99 -11.97
C THR A 199 -5.72 16.36 -12.50
N ARG A 200 -4.59 17.07 -12.44
CA ARG A 200 -3.29 16.51 -12.83
C ARG A 200 -2.83 15.43 -11.88
N ILE A 201 -3.04 15.60 -10.59
CA ILE A 201 -2.71 14.59 -9.58
C ILE A 201 -3.55 13.33 -9.78
N LEU A 202 -4.86 13.46 -10.02
CA LEU A 202 -5.73 12.30 -10.26
C LEU A 202 -5.33 11.52 -11.53
N ARG A 203 -4.94 12.21 -12.61
CA ARG A 203 -4.41 11.56 -13.82
C ARG A 203 -3.09 10.82 -13.54
N ALA A 204 -2.23 11.39 -12.72
CA ALA A 204 -1.00 10.72 -12.28
C ALA A 204 -1.29 9.50 -11.40
N LEU A 205 -2.28 9.58 -10.50
CA LEU A 205 -2.74 8.43 -9.71
C LEU A 205 -3.33 7.33 -10.57
N ALA A 206 -4.16 7.66 -11.57
CA ALA A 206 -4.68 6.69 -12.51
C ALA A 206 -3.55 5.96 -13.25
N THR A 207 -2.53 6.70 -13.70
CA THR A 207 -1.34 6.11 -14.33
C THR A 207 -0.56 5.22 -13.35
N ALA A 208 -0.36 5.66 -12.11
CA ALA A 208 0.33 4.88 -11.10
C ALA A 208 -0.43 3.58 -10.74
N GLY A 209 -1.76 3.67 -10.63
CA GLY A 209 -2.63 2.52 -10.41
C GLY A 209 -2.54 1.48 -11.53
N LEU A 210 -2.54 1.93 -12.79
CA LEU A 210 -2.36 1.07 -13.95
C LEU A 210 -1.03 0.32 -13.90
N ILE A 211 0.07 1.02 -13.59
CA ILE A 211 1.39 0.39 -13.44
C ILE A 211 1.40 -0.59 -12.27
N GLY A 212 0.76 -0.23 -11.15
CA GLY A 212 0.58 -1.11 -10.01
C GLY A 212 -0.16 -2.41 -10.35
N ASN A 213 -1.21 -2.33 -11.17
CA ASN A 213 -1.93 -3.50 -11.66
C ASN A 213 -1.06 -4.40 -12.54
N ILE A 214 -0.23 -3.83 -13.41
CA ILE A 214 0.71 -4.60 -14.23
C ILE A 214 1.73 -5.34 -13.34
N VAL A 215 2.27 -4.67 -12.33
CA VAL A 215 3.18 -5.29 -11.35
C VAL A 215 2.48 -6.41 -10.61
N LYS A 216 1.25 -6.17 -10.12
CA LYS A 216 0.44 -7.19 -9.42
C LYS A 216 0.19 -8.42 -10.29
N THR A 217 -0.11 -8.24 -11.57
CA THR A 217 -0.43 -9.33 -12.51
C THR A 217 0.81 -10.15 -12.90
N ASN A 218 1.94 -9.49 -13.11
CA ASN A 218 3.16 -10.15 -13.62
C ASN A 218 4.18 -10.53 -12.52
N ALA A 219 3.96 -10.08 -11.29
CA ALA A 219 4.75 -10.45 -10.12
C ALA A 219 3.80 -10.90 -9.00
N SER A 220 4.16 -10.66 -7.75
CA SER A 220 3.29 -10.96 -6.61
C SER A 220 3.27 -9.80 -5.63
N ILE A 221 2.11 -9.52 -5.06
CA ILE A 221 1.95 -8.59 -3.93
C ILE A 221 2.18 -9.28 -2.58
N SER A 222 2.34 -10.60 -2.56
CA SER A 222 2.65 -11.35 -1.35
C SER A 222 4.09 -11.11 -0.91
N GLY A 223 4.30 -10.69 0.33
CA GLY A 223 5.64 -10.52 0.91
C GLY A 223 6.45 -11.82 1.00
N ALA A 224 5.80 -12.97 0.92
CA ALA A 224 6.45 -14.28 0.87
C ALA A 224 7.10 -14.59 -0.50
N GLU A 225 6.68 -13.92 -1.55
CA GLU A 225 7.17 -14.12 -2.92
C GLU A 225 8.02 -12.92 -3.38
N ALA A 226 7.39 -11.83 -3.73
CA ALA A 226 8.05 -10.62 -4.22
C ALA A 226 7.67 -9.36 -3.41
N GLY A 227 6.39 -9.19 -3.07
CA GLY A 227 5.86 -8.10 -2.26
C GLY A 227 6.28 -6.72 -2.75
N CYS A 228 6.54 -5.82 -1.81
CA CYS A 228 6.95 -4.44 -2.09
C CYS A 228 8.29 -4.32 -2.83
N GLN A 229 9.13 -5.35 -2.83
CA GLN A 229 10.39 -5.33 -3.58
C GLN A 229 10.15 -5.35 -5.08
N ALA A 230 9.11 -6.05 -5.56
CA ALA A 230 8.74 -6.04 -6.97
C ALA A 230 8.32 -4.63 -7.43
N GLU A 231 7.50 -3.94 -6.63
CA GLU A 231 7.04 -2.59 -6.95
C GLU A 231 8.18 -1.57 -6.99
N VAL A 232 9.00 -1.55 -5.93
CA VAL A 232 10.13 -0.63 -5.82
C VAL A 232 11.21 -0.94 -6.86
N GLY A 233 11.42 -2.22 -7.19
CA GLY A 233 12.39 -2.63 -8.19
C GLY A 233 11.97 -2.33 -9.62
N VAL A 234 10.68 -2.24 -9.91
CA VAL A 234 10.15 -1.88 -11.23
C VAL A 234 10.03 -0.36 -11.40
N ALA A 235 9.67 0.35 -10.33
CA ALA A 235 9.57 1.81 -10.33
C ALA A 235 10.92 2.51 -10.40
#